data_52446de136f1346068ce34d980fbe2da
#
_entry.id   52446de136f1346068ce34d980fbe2da
#
_cell.length_a   1.000
_cell.length_b   1.000
_cell.length_c   1.000
_cell.angle_alpha   90.00
_cell.angle_beta   90.00
_cell.angle_gamma   90.00
#
_symmetry.space_group_name_H-M   'P 1'
#
loop_
_entity.id
_entity.type
_entity.pdbx_description
1 polymer ?
#
loop_
_entity_poly.entity_id
_entity_poly.type
_entity_poly.pdbx_seq_one_letter_code
_entity_poly.pdbx_strand_id
1 'polypeptide(L)'
;MGKKKKAFEINFGTLLLIIIGICCIIFAFKNFSKEKTKAENNQNENINSTENITEEQTEEKIYSNNVISLNIGKLSDSWKVVEKQNGSIIFYIQGPIKQNEDGTTDDIRINVYLEKSSMTNDELKTQMLEHSVYSNIEYTKIQLIDDVQWRQFDAENKEQKAKILAIMKDGYMYAIEITGEKSLYEQYYNEAMRTVMTIKFAERIPEDLAQKTIYNYDKYVNLKTGGTKYLLSSLNLSKTVEEPEEQLPEEYSEYTFTGIKYSDFEDAMTKYMTTDVLKNEFSEFINYNGVLYMKDVTGKQSDYMINQITEKSIKCNETTYEIEKQNMNNFITLKQNITLKYANGTCVVSNVES
;
A
#
# COMPACT_ATOMS: atom_id res chain seq x y z
N MET A 1 36.61 -13.63 -39.56
CA MET A 1 35.46 -14.34 -38.99
C MET A 1 35.27 -13.86 -37.55
N GLY A 2 34.44 -12.84 -37.34
CA GLY A 2 34.21 -12.26 -36.03
C GLY A 2 33.00 -12.93 -35.38
N LYS A 3 33.19 -13.61 -34.24
CA LYS A 3 32.10 -14.12 -33.42
C LYS A 3 31.38 -12.93 -32.73
N LYS A 4 30.15 -12.62 -33.15
CA LYS A 4 29.24 -11.73 -32.42
C LYS A 4 28.91 -12.38 -31.08
N LYS A 5 29.31 -11.77 -29.97
CA LYS A 5 28.81 -12.08 -28.63
C LYS A 5 27.33 -11.70 -28.60
N LYS A 6 26.43 -12.67 -28.40
CA LYS A 6 25.04 -12.43 -28.07
C LYS A 6 25.02 -11.74 -26.70
N ALA A 7 24.54 -10.49 -26.66
CA ALA A 7 24.19 -9.85 -25.39
C ALA A 7 23.04 -10.66 -24.77
N PHE A 8 23.22 -11.02 -23.53
CA PHE A 8 22.20 -11.70 -22.75
C PHE A 8 21.19 -10.64 -22.32
N GLU A 9 20.08 -10.50 -23.03
CA GLU A 9 18.96 -9.69 -22.61
C GLU A 9 18.29 -10.42 -21.46
N ILE A 10 18.56 -9.97 -20.23
CA ILE A 10 17.83 -10.44 -19.05
C ILE A 10 16.41 -9.88 -19.18
N ASN A 11 15.45 -10.74 -19.44
CA ASN A 11 14.03 -10.39 -19.45
C ASN A 11 13.64 -9.88 -18.06
N PHE A 12 12.90 -8.77 -18.00
CA PHE A 12 12.49 -8.07 -16.76
C PHE A 12 11.84 -9.04 -15.74
N GLY A 13 11.08 -10.04 -16.22
CA GLY A 13 10.52 -11.10 -15.38
C GLY A 13 11.57 -11.98 -14.67
N THR A 14 12.71 -12.26 -15.34
CA THR A 14 13.82 -13.05 -14.74
C THR A 14 14.54 -12.23 -13.65
N LEU A 15 14.69 -10.92 -13.86
CA LEU A 15 15.25 -10.02 -12.86
C LEU A 15 14.38 -9.96 -11.59
N LEU A 16 13.10 -10.07 -11.75
CA LEU A 16 12.08 -10.01 -10.72
C LEU A 16 12.08 -11.20 -9.79
N LEU A 17 12.12 -12.41 -10.32
CA LEU A 17 12.19 -13.63 -9.50
C LEU A 17 13.52 -13.74 -8.76
N ILE A 18 14.60 -13.21 -9.37
CA ILE A 18 15.88 -13.04 -8.68
C ILE A 18 15.72 -12.04 -7.52
N ILE A 19 14.93 -10.96 -7.68
CA ILE A 19 14.65 -10.00 -6.63
C ILE A 19 13.77 -10.59 -5.54
N ILE A 20 12.72 -11.35 -5.87
CA ILE A 20 11.91 -12.09 -4.90
C ILE A 20 12.79 -13.07 -4.12
N GLY A 21 13.64 -13.83 -4.82
CA GLY A 21 14.60 -14.76 -4.21
C GLY A 21 15.62 -14.06 -3.30
N ILE A 22 16.19 -12.95 -3.76
CA ILE A 22 17.16 -12.15 -2.98
C ILE A 22 16.48 -11.45 -1.80
N CYS A 23 15.25 -10.97 -1.94
CA CYS A 23 14.50 -10.36 -0.84
C CYS A 23 14.17 -11.39 0.24
N CYS A 24 13.77 -12.61 -0.11
CA CYS A 24 13.55 -13.69 0.87
C CYS A 24 14.84 -14.08 1.60
N ILE A 25 15.98 -14.15 0.90
CA ILE A 25 17.29 -14.44 1.48
C ILE A 25 17.80 -13.30 2.36
N ILE A 26 17.67 -12.04 1.90
CA ILE A 26 18.12 -10.86 2.67
C ILE A 26 17.24 -10.67 3.92
N PHE A 27 15.95 -11.02 3.87
CA PHE A 27 15.07 -10.95 5.03
C PHE A 27 15.41 -12.02 6.07
N ALA A 28 15.73 -13.23 5.65
CA ALA A 28 16.23 -14.28 6.53
C ALA A 28 17.54 -13.84 7.24
N PHE A 29 18.45 -13.16 6.52
CA PHE A 29 19.73 -12.70 7.09
C PHE A 29 19.71 -11.35 7.80
N LYS A 30 18.80 -10.40 7.48
CA LYS A 30 18.74 -9.09 8.16
C LYS A 30 17.97 -9.07 9.47
N ASN A 31 17.08 -10.02 9.73
CA ASN A 31 16.46 -10.18 11.04
C ASN A 31 17.41 -10.77 12.10
N PHE A 32 18.60 -11.21 11.70
CA PHE A 32 19.66 -11.69 12.60
C PHE A 32 20.37 -10.58 13.38
N SER A 33 20.08 -9.32 13.13
CA SER A 33 20.83 -8.23 13.77
C SER A 33 19.91 -7.12 14.26
N LYS A 34 19.67 -7.14 15.57
CA LYS A 34 19.06 -6.09 16.42
C LYS A 34 17.54 -6.17 16.64
N GLU A 35 17.19 -6.82 17.77
CA GLU A 35 16.52 -6.06 18.84
C GLU A 35 16.54 -6.88 20.14
N LYS A 36 17.35 -6.43 21.11
CA LYS A 36 17.24 -6.83 22.50
C LYS A 36 16.12 -6.00 23.12
N THR A 37 15.01 -6.62 23.46
CA THR A 37 14.08 -6.05 24.44
C THR A 37 13.58 -7.14 25.39
N LYS A 38 13.60 -6.81 26.65
CA LYS A 38 13.39 -7.66 27.83
C LYS A 38 12.02 -8.34 27.83
N ALA A 39 12.02 -9.63 28.11
CA ALA A 39 10.83 -10.38 28.46
C ALA A 39 10.65 -10.36 29.99
N GLU A 40 9.45 -10.07 30.46
CA GLU A 40 8.98 -10.39 31.80
C GLU A 40 8.12 -11.62 31.77
N ASN A 41 8.45 -12.53 32.68
CA ASN A 41 7.76 -13.81 32.96
C ASN A 41 6.33 -13.62 33.49
N ASN A 42 5.44 -14.50 33.10
CA ASN A 42 4.50 -15.10 34.04
C ASN A 42 4.11 -16.53 33.64
N GLN A 43 4.13 -17.39 34.64
CA GLN A 43 3.93 -18.84 34.60
C GLN A 43 2.48 -19.27 34.72
N ASN A 44 2.22 -20.42 34.09
CA ASN A 44 1.34 -21.54 34.45
C ASN A 44 -0.09 -21.29 34.94
N GLU A 45 -1.03 -21.96 34.26
CA GLU A 45 -1.85 -22.99 34.91
C GLU A 45 -2.50 -23.94 33.90
N ASN A 46 -2.40 -25.24 34.21
CA ASN A 46 -3.00 -26.39 33.54
C ASN A 46 -4.45 -26.52 33.97
N ILE A 47 -5.42 -26.62 33.06
CA ILE A 47 -6.70 -27.23 33.33
C ILE A 47 -7.19 -28.05 32.14
N ASN A 48 -7.27 -29.37 32.34
CA ASN A 48 -8.03 -30.30 31.51
C ASN A 48 -9.53 -30.03 31.67
N SER A 49 -10.23 -29.79 30.59
CA SER A 49 -11.66 -30.07 30.53
C SER A 49 -12.09 -30.40 29.11
N THR A 50 -12.64 -31.59 28.96
CA THR A 50 -13.37 -32.06 27.78
C THR A 50 -14.64 -31.22 27.67
N GLU A 51 -14.75 -30.30 26.75
CA GLU A 51 -15.97 -29.57 26.51
C GLU A 51 -16.48 -29.72 25.08
N ASN A 52 -17.77 -29.90 25.00
CA ASN A 52 -18.58 -29.95 23.80
C ASN A 52 -18.26 -28.79 22.85
N ILE A 53 -17.99 -29.11 21.60
CA ILE A 53 -17.83 -28.12 20.52
C ILE A 53 -19.23 -27.52 20.26
N THR A 54 -19.53 -26.44 20.97
CA THR A 54 -20.50 -25.46 20.53
C THR A 54 -19.80 -24.68 19.45
N GLU A 55 -20.34 -24.59 18.24
CA GLU A 55 -19.88 -23.65 17.22
C GLU A 55 -19.97 -22.23 17.80
N GLU A 56 -18.88 -21.73 18.37
CA GLU A 56 -18.74 -20.32 18.67
C GLU A 56 -18.84 -19.57 17.33
N GLN A 57 -19.83 -18.70 17.23
CA GLN A 57 -19.91 -17.67 16.21
C GLN A 57 -18.69 -16.75 16.40
N THR A 58 -17.55 -17.11 15.80
CA THR A 58 -16.40 -16.22 15.72
C THR A 58 -16.83 -14.98 14.98
N GLU A 59 -16.76 -13.82 15.64
CA GLU A 59 -17.04 -12.53 15.00
C GLU A 59 -16.22 -12.40 13.72
N GLU A 60 -16.88 -12.04 12.63
CA GLU A 60 -16.22 -11.79 11.35
C GLU A 60 -15.33 -10.56 11.50
N LYS A 61 -14.01 -10.77 11.51
CA LYS A 61 -13.03 -9.67 11.52
C LYS A 61 -12.39 -9.57 10.14
N ILE A 62 -12.93 -8.68 9.31
CA ILE A 62 -12.43 -8.48 7.95
C ILE A 62 -11.26 -7.49 7.95
N TYR A 63 -10.11 -7.92 7.43
CA TYR A 63 -9.04 -7.04 7.00
C TYR A 63 -9.22 -6.74 5.51
N SER A 64 -9.13 -5.47 5.13
CA SER A 64 -9.31 -5.03 3.75
C SER A 64 -8.35 -3.90 3.39
N ASN A 65 -7.84 -3.94 2.19
CA ASN A 65 -7.03 -2.89 1.57
C ASN A 65 -7.39 -2.74 0.07
N ASN A 66 -6.64 -1.94 -0.70
CA ASN A 66 -6.89 -1.72 -2.14
C ASN A 66 -6.59 -2.94 -3.03
N VAL A 67 -6.10 -4.03 -2.48
CA VAL A 67 -5.68 -5.21 -3.25
C VAL A 67 -6.57 -6.40 -2.98
N ILE A 68 -6.77 -6.72 -1.71
CA ILE A 68 -7.58 -7.85 -1.25
C ILE A 68 -8.31 -7.54 0.06
N SER A 69 -9.30 -8.36 0.35
CA SER A 69 -9.87 -8.51 1.70
C SER A 69 -9.81 -9.96 2.13
N LEU A 70 -9.72 -10.22 3.44
CA LEU A 70 -9.74 -11.56 4.02
C LEU A 70 -10.26 -11.54 5.46
N ASN A 71 -10.87 -12.64 5.88
CA ASN A 71 -11.38 -12.78 7.24
C ASN A 71 -10.26 -13.26 8.19
N ILE A 72 -9.68 -12.33 8.95
CA ILE A 72 -8.64 -12.60 9.94
C ILE A 72 -9.20 -13.03 11.30
N GLY A 73 -10.52 -13.00 11.51
CA GLY A 73 -11.16 -13.49 12.75
C GLY A 73 -11.04 -15.00 12.97
N LYS A 74 -10.53 -15.73 11.95
CA LYS A 74 -10.21 -17.15 12.05
C LYS A 74 -8.79 -17.45 12.52
N LEU A 75 -7.99 -16.41 12.71
CA LEU A 75 -6.64 -16.47 13.26
C LEU A 75 -6.69 -16.23 14.75
N SER A 76 -5.87 -16.95 15.50
CA SER A 76 -5.69 -16.70 16.93
C SER A 76 -5.01 -15.34 17.19
N ASP A 77 -5.06 -14.85 18.43
CA ASP A 77 -4.50 -13.54 18.81
C ASP A 77 -2.98 -13.44 18.64
N SER A 78 -2.31 -14.55 18.41
CA SER A 78 -0.87 -14.59 18.12
C SER A 78 -0.51 -14.07 16.72
N TRP A 79 -1.49 -13.92 15.83
CA TRP A 79 -1.28 -13.40 14.48
C TRP A 79 -1.48 -11.88 14.43
N LYS A 80 -0.62 -11.20 13.65
CA LYS A 80 -0.65 -9.74 13.50
C LYS A 80 -0.49 -9.34 12.05
N VAL A 81 -1.36 -8.46 11.56
CA VAL A 81 -1.20 -7.83 10.25
C VAL A 81 -0.08 -6.81 10.31
N VAL A 82 0.83 -6.87 9.35
CA VAL A 82 1.96 -5.94 9.22
C VAL A 82 1.95 -5.33 7.82
N GLU A 83 1.58 -4.08 7.73
CA GLU A 83 1.49 -3.30 6.49
C GLU A 83 2.85 -2.72 6.09
N LYS A 84 3.90 -3.54 6.18
CA LYS A 84 5.25 -3.14 5.78
C LYS A 84 5.57 -3.73 4.42
N GLN A 85 5.73 -2.86 3.44
CA GLN A 85 6.13 -3.26 2.11
C GLN A 85 7.60 -3.68 2.05
N ASN A 86 7.85 -4.75 1.29
CA ASN A 86 9.20 -5.19 0.97
C ASN A 86 9.23 -5.84 -0.43
N GLY A 87 9.74 -5.12 -1.41
CA GLY A 87 9.69 -5.55 -2.80
C GLY A 87 8.25 -5.72 -3.27
N SER A 88 7.90 -6.90 -3.78
CA SER A 88 6.56 -7.25 -4.22
C SER A 88 5.61 -7.66 -3.10
N ILE A 89 6.10 -7.84 -1.86
CA ILE A 89 5.26 -8.07 -0.69
C ILE A 89 4.61 -6.74 -0.31
N ILE A 90 3.29 -6.67 -0.43
CA ILE A 90 2.52 -5.47 -0.09
C ILE A 90 2.16 -5.41 1.39
N PHE A 91 1.89 -6.56 2.00
CA PHE A 91 1.75 -6.75 3.44
C PHE A 91 1.94 -8.23 3.77
N TYR A 92 2.09 -8.53 5.05
CA TYR A 92 2.07 -9.91 5.55
C TYR A 92 1.33 -10.00 6.88
N ILE A 93 0.85 -11.21 7.19
CA ILE A 93 0.30 -11.54 8.50
C ILE A 93 1.33 -12.42 9.18
N GLN A 94 1.94 -11.90 10.24
CA GLN A 94 2.92 -12.62 11.04
C GLN A 94 2.20 -13.48 12.06
N GLY A 95 2.48 -14.77 12.04
CA GLY A 95 1.99 -15.73 12.99
C GLY A 95 2.93 -15.91 14.21
N PRO A 96 2.75 -16.99 14.96
CA PRO A 96 3.59 -17.32 16.09
C PRO A 96 5.07 -17.35 15.77
N ILE A 97 5.88 -16.92 16.75
CA ILE A 97 7.34 -16.88 16.68
C ILE A 97 7.90 -17.89 17.68
N LYS A 98 8.88 -18.68 17.24
CA LYS A 98 9.63 -19.60 18.06
C LYS A 98 11.04 -19.06 18.26
N GLN A 99 11.49 -18.95 19.50
CA GLN A 99 12.89 -18.67 19.81
C GLN A 99 13.69 -19.97 19.82
N ASN A 100 14.82 -19.97 19.15
CA ASN A 100 15.77 -21.07 19.14
C ASN A 100 16.84 -20.90 20.22
N GLU A 101 17.52 -21.99 20.56
CA GLU A 101 18.57 -22.00 21.59
C GLU A 101 19.77 -21.11 21.24
N ASP A 102 20.03 -20.89 19.97
CA ASP A 102 21.09 -20.01 19.45
C ASP A 102 20.71 -18.52 19.42
N GLY A 103 19.51 -18.17 19.89
CA GLY A 103 18.98 -16.80 19.91
C GLY A 103 18.36 -16.34 18.59
N THR A 104 18.27 -17.22 17.59
CA THR A 104 17.52 -16.95 16.35
C THR A 104 16.03 -17.12 16.56
N THR A 105 15.23 -16.57 15.68
CA THR A 105 13.78 -16.71 15.71
C THR A 105 13.26 -17.26 14.39
N ASP A 106 12.42 -18.27 14.48
CA ASP A 106 11.62 -18.78 13.38
C ASP A 106 10.19 -18.28 13.51
N ASP A 107 9.51 -18.11 12.41
CA ASP A 107 8.10 -17.72 12.38
C ASP A 107 7.33 -18.46 11.28
N ILE A 108 6.01 -18.25 11.29
CA ILE A 108 5.12 -18.56 10.17
C ILE A 108 4.45 -17.28 9.70
N ARG A 109 4.28 -17.13 8.39
CA ARG A 109 3.69 -15.93 7.77
C ARG A 109 2.72 -16.26 6.66
N ILE A 110 1.78 -15.36 6.46
CA ILE A 110 0.99 -15.27 5.24
C ILE A 110 1.48 -14.02 4.51
N ASN A 111 2.26 -14.18 3.46
CA ASN A 111 2.75 -13.08 2.62
C ASN A 111 1.77 -12.84 1.48
N VAL A 112 1.49 -11.58 1.16
CA VAL A 112 0.67 -11.20 0.01
C VAL A 112 1.50 -10.35 -0.93
N TYR A 113 1.59 -10.83 -2.17
CA TYR A 113 2.38 -10.23 -3.24
C TYR A 113 1.47 -9.60 -4.29
N LEU A 114 1.88 -8.46 -4.80
CA LEU A 114 1.29 -7.84 -5.97
C LEU A 114 2.39 -7.30 -6.87
N GLU A 115 2.30 -7.62 -8.16
CA GLU A 115 3.24 -7.11 -9.11
C GLU A 115 2.65 -6.94 -10.49
N LYS A 116 2.97 -5.83 -11.16
CA LYS A 116 2.56 -5.58 -12.55
C LYS A 116 3.25 -6.57 -13.48
N SER A 117 2.50 -7.31 -14.26
CA SER A 117 3.02 -8.31 -15.16
C SER A 117 2.08 -8.53 -16.34
N SER A 118 2.65 -8.78 -17.51
CA SER A 118 1.92 -9.12 -18.73
C SER A 118 1.88 -10.61 -19.03
N MET A 119 2.39 -11.45 -18.12
CA MET A 119 2.39 -12.90 -18.29
C MET A 119 0.97 -13.46 -18.36
N THR A 120 0.84 -14.60 -19.05
CA THR A 120 -0.34 -15.46 -18.93
C THR A 120 -0.24 -16.31 -17.66
N ASN A 121 -1.35 -16.91 -17.27
CA ASN A 121 -1.35 -17.85 -16.15
C ASN A 121 -0.50 -19.12 -16.40
N ASP A 122 -0.28 -19.51 -17.63
CA ASP A 122 0.55 -20.68 -17.95
C ASP A 122 2.05 -20.34 -17.93
N GLU A 123 2.42 -19.15 -18.38
CA GLU A 123 3.76 -18.60 -18.19
C GLU A 123 4.09 -18.44 -16.72
N LEU A 124 3.15 -17.91 -15.90
CA LEU A 124 3.31 -17.82 -14.45
C LEU A 124 3.60 -19.19 -13.83
N LYS A 125 2.83 -20.23 -14.21
CA LYS A 125 3.07 -21.60 -13.73
C LYS A 125 4.47 -22.08 -14.08
N THR A 126 4.88 -21.93 -15.34
CA THR A 126 6.21 -22.34 -15.82
C THR A 126 7.30 -21.61 -15.05
N GLN A 127 7.14 -20.31 -14.89
CA GLN A 127 8.10 -19.45 -14.20
C GLN A 127 8.24 -19.80 -12.72
N MET A 128 7.15 -20.10 -12.02
CA MET A 128 7.18 -20.54 -10.62
C MET A 128 7.96 -21.86 -10.45
N LEU A 129 7.81 -22.80 -11.39
CA LEU A 129 8.50 -24.09 -11.34
C LEU A 129 10.00 -23.98 -11.68
N GLU A 130 10.38 -23.10 -12.61
CA GLU A 130 11.75 -22.99 -13.11
C GLU A 130 12.65 -22.08 -12.28
N HIS A 131 12.06 -21.07 -11.61
CA HIS A 131 12.80 -19.97 -10.97
C HIS A 131 12.47 -19.78 -9.49
N SER A 132 11.96 -20.82 -8.83
CA SER A 132 11.66 -20.78 -7.40
C SER A 132 12.92 -20.65 -6.55
N VAL A 133 12.78 -19.98 -5.42
CA VAL A 133 13.79 -19.92 -4.35
C VAL A 133 13.81 -21.19 -3.49
N TYR A 134 12.77 -22.00 -3.59
CA TYR A 134 12.67 -23.27 -2.89
C TYR A 134 13.45 -24.34 -3.64
N SER A 135 14.13 -25.23 -2.93
CA SER A 135 14.89 -26.33 -3.52
C SER A 135 14.00 -27.40 -4.13
N ASN A 136 12.77 -27.48 -3.68
CA ASN A 136 11.73 -28.32 -4.23
C ASN A 136 10.43 -27.52 -4.33
N ILE A 137 9.84 -27.45 -5.52
CA ILE A 137 8.54 -26.86 -5.77
C ILE A 137 7.77 -27.71 -6.76
N GLU A 138 6.51 -27.98 -6.48
CA GLU A 138 5.62 -28.71 -7.36
C GLU A 138 4.28 -28.00 -7.53
N TYR A 139 3.76 -28.05 -8.75
CA TYR A 139 2.39 -27.64 -9.04
C TYR A 139 1.42 -28.72 -8.58
N THR A 140 0.50 -28.37 -7.69
CA THR A 140 -0.42 -29.35 -7.09
C THR A 140 -1.76 -29.39 -7.81
N LYS A 141 -2.41 -28.25 -7.95
CA LYS A 141 -3.78 -28.17 -8.51
C LYS A 141 -4.22 -26.75 -8.81
N ILE A 142 -5.41 -26.60 -9.42
CA ILE A 142 -6.17 -25.37 -9.38
C ILE A 142 -6.98 -25.36 -8.08
N GLN A 143 -6.84 -24.29 -7.29
CA GLN A 143 -7.64 -24.03 -6.11
C GLN A 143 -8.68 -22.95 -6.42
N LEU A 144 -9.95 -23.28 -6.25
CA LEU A 144 -11.04 -22.31 -6.38
C LEU A 144 -11.22 -21.56 -5.06
N ILE A 145 -11.18 -20.24 -5.11
CA ILE A 145 -11.46 -19.34 -3.98
C ILE A 145 -12.26 -18.17 -4.54
N ASP A 146 -13.47 -17.91 -4.00
CA ASP A 146 -14.36 -16.85 -4.44
C ASP A 146 -14.59 -16.87 -5.98
N ASP A 147 -14.86 -18.08 -6.53
CA ASP A 147 -15.04 -18.35 -7.95
C ASP A 147 -13.81 -18.07 -8.84
N VAL A 148 -12.67 -17.79 -8.24
CA VAL A 148 -11.41 -17.52 -8.95
C VAL A 148 -10.48 -18.71 -8.89
N GLN A 149 -9.88 -19.05 -10.03
CA GLN A 149 -8.99 -20.21 -10.19
C GLN A 149 -7.54 -19.85 -9.89
N TRP A 150 -7.11 -20.05 -8.66
CA TRP A 150 -5.72 -19.91 -8.25
C TRP A 150 -4.89 -21.13 -8.60
N ARG A 151 -3.66 -20.94 -9.07
CA ARG A 151 -2.68 -22.00 -9.21
C ARG A 151 -2.00 -22.24 -7.87
N GLN A 152 -2.07 -23.50 -7.40
CA GLN A 152 -1.50 -23.89 -6.13
C GLN A 152 -0.19 -24.64 -6.33
N PHE A 153 0.80 -24.28 -5.52
CA PHE A 153 2.10 -24.93 -5.45
C PHE A 153 2.41 -25.33 -4.02
N ASP A 154 3.06 -26.45 -3.86
CA ASP A 154 3.72 -26.88 -2.63
C ASP A 154 5.22 -26.68 -2.81
N ALA A 155 5.87 -26.08 -1.84
CA ALA A 155 7.27 -25.74 -1.93
C ALA A 155 7.98 -25.99 -0.60
N GLU A 156 9.22 -26.42 -0.68
CA GLU A 156 10.05 -26.60 0.52
C GLU A 156 11.54 -26.43 0.23
N ASN A 157 12.27 -26.14 1.29
CA ASN A 157 13.70 -26.27 1.36
C ASN A 157 14.09 -27.06 2.62
N LYS A 158 15.37 -27.03 3.00
CA LYS A 158 15.86 -27.78 4.17
C LYS A 158 15.12 -27.43 5.47
N GLU A 159 14.77 -26.16 5.68
CA GLU A 159 14.29 -25.63 6.95
C GLU A 159 12.82 -25.17 6.88
N GLN A 160 12.34 -24.80 5.70
CA GLN A 160 11.04 -24.18 5.51
C GLN A 160 10.12 -24.98 4.61
N LYS A 161 8.83 -24.83 4.86
CA LYS A 161 7.74 -25.25 3.96
C LYS A 161 6.93 -24.04 3.54
N ALA A 162 6.36 -24.10 2.34
CA ALA A 162 5.44 -23.09 1.86
C ALA A 162 4.29 -23.69 1.02
N LYS A 163 3.16 -23.01 1.07
CA LYS A 163 2.03 -23.17 0.16
C LYS A 163 1.84 -21.86 -0.58
N ILE A 164 1.89 -21.89 -1.90
CA ILE A 164 1.76 -20.70 -2.73
C ILE A 164 0.50 -20.80 -3.58
N LEU A 165 -0.30 -19.77 -3.56
CA LEU A 165 -1.43 -19.56 -4.45
C LEU A 165 -1.10 -18.37 -5.34
N ALA A 166 -1.12 -18.54 -6.65
CA ALA A 166 -0.76 -17.48 -7.58
C ALA A 166 -1.73 -17.40 -8.76
N ILE A 167 -1.96 -16.17 -9.23
CA ILE A 167 -2.83 -15.89 -10.37
C ILE A 167 -2.40 -14.62 -11.11
N MET A 168 -2.56 -14.63 -12.42
CA MET A 168 -2.53 -13.43 -13.25
C MET A 168 -3.94 -12.89 -13.44
N LYS A 169 -4.17 -11.66 -13.02
CA LYS A 169 -5.46 -10.97 -13.12
C LYS A 169 -5.26 -9.48 -13.40
N ASP A 170 -5.96 -8.94 -14.39
CA ASP A 170 -5.98 -7.50 -14.72
C ASP A 170 -4.58 -6.87 -14.90
N GLY A 171 -3.63 -7.58 -15.51
CA GLY A 171 -2.25 -7.12 -15.73
C GLY A 171 -1.37 -7.13 -14.49
N TYR A 172 -1.77 -7.86 -13.44
CA TYR A 172 -1.00 -8.06 -12.22
C TYR A 172 -0.89 -9.54 -11.86
N MET A 173 0.26 -9.91 -11.33
CA MET A 173 0.46 -11.13 -10.59
C MET A 173 0.04 -10.90 -9.13
N TYR A 174 -0.89 -11.71 -8.67
CA TYR A 174 -1.22 -11.84 -7.26
C TYR A 174 -0.65 -13.16 -6.77
N ALA A 175 0.06 -13.14 -5.65
CA ALA A 175 0.45 -14.37 -4.99
C ALA A 175 0.24 -14.27 -3.48
N ILE A 176 -0.14 -15.40 -2.88
CA ILE A 176 -0.30 -15.57 -1.45
C ILE A 176 0.54 -16.76 -1.07
N GLU A 177 1.42 -16.57 -0.13
CA GLU A 177 2.32 -17.59 0.34
C GLU A 177 2.16 -17.77 1.85
N ILE A 178 1.77 -18.97 2.26
CA ILE A 178 1.88 -19.40 3.65
C ILE A 178 3.25 -20.05 3.78
N THR A 179 4.17 -19.46 4.52
CA THR A 179 5.54 -19.97 4.68
C THR A 179 6.00 -19.92 6.12
N GLY A 180 6.85 -20.85 6.51
CA GLY A 180 7.43 -20.90 7.85
C GLY A 180 8.39 -22.05 8.05
N GLU A 181 9.05 -22.07 9.20
CA GLU A 181 9.82 -23.22 9.67
C GLU A 181 8.93 -24.45 9.74
N LYS A 182 9.46 -25.63 9.39
CA LYS A 182 8.65 -26.85 9.16
C LYS A 182 7.73 -27.19 10.33
N SER A 183 8.19 -27.09 11.58
CA SER A 183 7.37 -27.43 12.74
C SER A 183 6.25 -26.41 12.98
N LEU A 184 6.54 -25.13 12.83
CA LEU A 184 5.53 -24.06 12.91
C LEU A 184 4.53 -24.15 11.77
N TYR A 185 5.02 -24.43 10.55
CA TYR A 185 4.17 -24.62 9.39
C TYR A 185 3.16 -25.75 9.61
N GLU A 186 3.60 -26.93 10.07
CA GLU A 186 2.72 -28.07 10.32
C GLU A 186 1.68 -27.79 11.44
N GLN A 187 2.07 -27.03 12.44
CA GLN A 187 1.18 -26.68 13.55
C GLN A 187 0.10 -25.67 13.14
N TYR A 188 0.46 -24.62 12.37
CA TYR A 188 -0.41 -23.47 12.11
C TYR A 188 -0.94 -23.38 10.67
N TYR A 189 -0.51 -24.27 9.76
CA TYR A 189 -0.92 -24.26 8.36
C TYR A 189 -2.45 -24.24 8.19
N ASN A 190 -3.17 -25.09 8.91
CA ASN A 190 -4.62 -25.19 8.78
C ASN A 190 -5.35 -23.91 9.20
N GLU A 191 -4.83 -23.19 10.19
CA GLU A 191 -5.35 -21.90 10.65
C GLU A 191 -5.10 -20.83 9.57
N ALA A 192 -3.86 -20.73 9.08
CA ALA A 192 -3.49 -19.83 8.01
C ALA A 192 -4.30 -20.09 6.73
N MET A 193 -4.43 -21.36 6.32
CA MET A 193 -5.15 -21.74 5.12
C MET A 193 -6.64 -21.42 5.19
N ARG A 194 -7.29 -21.61 6.35
CA ARG A 194 -8.70 -21.21 6.55
C ARG A 194 -8.89 -19.70 6.32
N THR A 195 -7.94 -18.88 6.72
CA THR A 195 -7.96 -17.44 6.47
C THR A 195 -7.76 -17.13 5.00
N VAL A 196 -6.75 -17.74 4.36
CA VAL A 196 -6.47 -17.58 2.93
C VAL A 196 -7.66 -17.99 2.06
N MET A 197 -8.42 -19.01 2.44
CA MET A 197 -9.62 -19.44 1.71
C MET A 197 -10.78 -18.44 1.75
N THR A 198 -10.70 -17.38 2.56
CA THR A 198 -11.68 -16.28 2.59
C THR A 198 -11.31 -15.09 1.73
N ILE A 199 -10.22 -15.19 0.98
CA ILE A 199 -9.69 -14.06 0.22
C ILE A 199 -10.65 -13.64 -0.88
N LYS A 200 -10.80 -12.31 -1.01
CA LYS A 200 -11.51 -11.66 -2.12
C LYS A 200 -10.63 -10.58 -2.69
N PHE A 201 -10.71 -10.35 -4.00
CA PHE A 201 -10.07 -9.18 -4.58
C PHE A 201 -10.79 -7.92 -4.11
N ALA A 202 -10.04 -6.92 -3.69
CA ALA A 202 -10.61 -5.64 -3.36
C ALA A 202 -11.12 -4.94 -4.64
N GLU A 203 -12.13 -4.11 -4.47
CA GLU A 203 -12.51 -3.16 -5.51
C GLU A 203 -11.36 -2.15 -5.67
N ARG A 204 -10.87 -2.01 -6.88
CA ARG A 204 -9.91 -0.97 -7.22
C ARG A 204 -10.57 0.40 -7.14
N ILE A 205 -9.75 1.44 -7.01
CA ILE A 205 -10.24 2.80 -7.19
C ILE A 205 -10.89 2.88 -8.56
N PRO A 206 -12.20 3.21 -8.67
CA PRO A 206 -12.84 3.39 -9.94
C PRO A 206 -12.07 4.43 -10.76
N GLU A 207 -11.84 4.16 -12.04
CA GLU A 207 -11.02 5.03 -12.90
C GLU A 207 -11.56 6.47 -12.97
N ASP A 208 -12.86 6.62 -13.06
CA ASP A 208 -13.55 7.91 -13.05
C ASP A 208 -13.35 8.67 -11.73
N LEU A 209 -13.34 7.96 -10.59
CA LEU A 209 -13.08 8.54 -9.28
C LEU A 209 -11.61 8.96 -9.15
N ALA A 210 -10.67 8.13 -9.61
CA ALA A 210 -9.25 8.48 -9.62
C ALA A 210 -8.99 9.71 -10.47
N GLN A 211 -9.48 9.71 -11.70
CA GLN A 211 -9.37 10.85 -12.61
C GLN A 211 -9.97 12.13 -12.01
N LYS A 212 -11.20 12.05 -11.49
CA LYS A 212 -11.86 13.18 -10.85
C LYS A 212 -11.06 13.75 -9.67
N THR A 213 -10.48 12.88 -8.85
CA THR A 213 -9.66 13.30 -7.70
C THR A 213 -8.40 14.04 -8.16
N ILE A 214 -7.71 13.48 -9.17
CA ILE A 214 -6.50 14.09 -9.75
C ILE A 214 -6.83 15.44 -10.41
N TYR A 215 -7.90 15.52 -11.20
CA TYR A 215 -8.31 16.78 -11.83
C TYR A 215 -8.72 17.84 -10.81
N ASN A 216 -9.39 17.46 -9.73
CA ASN A 216 -9.73 18.41 -8.66
C ASN A 216 -8.47 18.92 -7.95
N TYR A 217 -7.53 18.04 -7.60
CA TYR A 217 -6.25 18.45 -7.04
C TYR A 217 -5.52 19.43 -7.96
N ASP A 218 -5.35 19.08 -9.24
CA ASP A 218 -4.69 19.93 -10.24
C ASP A 218 -5.38 21.30 -10.38
N LYS A 219 -6.71 21.33 -10.38
CA LYS A 219 -7.51 22.56 -10.40
C LYS A 219 -7.16 23.47 -9.23
N TYR A 220 -7.08 22.94 -8.00
CA TYR A 220 -6.80 23.77 -6.81
C TYR A 220 -5.35 24.26 -6.81
N VAL A 221 -4.38 23.45 -7.23
CA VAL A 221 -2.99 23.87 -7.42
C VAL A 221 -2.90 25.00 -8.45
N ASN A 222 -3.59 24.86 -9.59
CA ASN A 222 -3.61 25.89 -10.63
C ASN A 222 -4.31 27.18 -10.17
N LEU A 223 -5.38 27.11 -9.40
CA LEU A 223 -6.02 28.27 -8.81
C LEU A 223 -5.11 29.01 -7.84
N LYS A 224 -4.38 28.27 -6.98
CA LYS A 224 -3.40 28.84 -6.07
C LYS A 224 -2.27 29.56 -6.84
N THR A 225 -1.71 28.94 -7.87
CA THR A 225 -0.64 29.57 -8.67
C THR A 225 -1.08 30.84 -9.39
N GLY A 226 -2.34 30.94 -9.75
CA GLY A 226 -2.97 32.16 -10.27
C GLY A 226 -3.18 33.26 -9.23
N GLY A 227 -3.22 32.88 -7.97
CA GLY A 227 -3.39 33.77 -6.81
C GLY A 227 -4.19 33.13 -5.69
N THR A 228 -3.72 33.31 -4.45
CA THR A 228 -4.36 32.72 -3.25
C THR A 228 -5.80 33.15 -3.06
N LYS A 229 -6.14 34.37 -3.42
CA LYS A 229 -7.51 34.89 -3.40
C LYS A 229 -8.47 34.15 -4.34
N TYR A 230 -7.99 33.71 -5.49
CA TYR A 230 -8.81 32.92 -6.45
C TYR A 230 -9.17 31.57 -5.87
N LEU A 231 -8.19 30.91 -5.20
CA LEU A 231 -8.45 29.64 -4.53
C LEU A 231 -9.54 29.82 -3.44
N LEU A 232 -9.38 30.78 -2.53
CA LEU A 232 -10.38 31.01 -1.48
C LEU A 232 -11.78 31.32 -2.03
N SER A 233 -11.86 32.16 -3.07
CA SER A 233 -13.13 32.48 -3.71
C SER A 233 -13.79 31.24 -4.32
N SER A 234 -12.99 30.28 -4.83
CA SER A 234 -13.53 29.05 -5.42
C SER A 234 -14.11 28.06 -4.42
N LEU A 235 -13.68 28.14 -3.15
CA LEU A 235 -14.14 27.26 -2.07
C LEU A 235 -15.47 27.67 -1.45
N ASN A 236 -15.98 28.89 -1.75
CA ASN A 236 -17.23 29.44 -1.22
C ASN A 236 -17.31 29.40 0.33
N LEU A 237 -16.20 29.67 1.01
CA LEU A 237 -16.14 29.64 2.46
C LEU A 237 -16.74 30.93 3.05
N SER A 238 -17.49 30.78 4.13
CA SER A 238 -18.11 31.92 4.83
C SER A 238 -17.11 32.59 5.74
N LYS A 239 -17.13 33.94 5.75
CA LYS A 239 -16.41 34.73 6.74
C LYS A 239 -17.20 34.72 8.05
N THR A 240 -16.69 34.06 9.07
CA THR A 240 -17.37 33.82 10.35
C THR A 240 -16.56 34.27 11.56
N VAL A 241 -15.34 34.78 11.32
CA VAL A 241 -14.42 35.25 12.37
C VAL A 241 -14.20 36.74 12.22
N GLU A 242 -14.30 37.47 13.34
CA GLU A 242 -13.92 38.89 13.42
C GLU A 242 -12.39 38.98 13.52
N GLU A 243 -11.84 40.09 13.00
CA GLU A 243 -10.39 40.32 13.04
C GLU A 243 -9.93 40.47 14.49
N PRO A 244 -8.97 39.69 14.97
CA PRO A 244 -8.43 39.80 16.32
C PRO A 244 -7.76 41.16 16.53
N GLU A 245 -7.87 41.72 17.74
CA GLU A 245 -7.14 42.93 18.13
C GLU A 245 -5.62 42.69 18.24
N GLU A 246 -5.23 41.42 18.46
CA GLU A 246 -3.85 41.00 18.63
C GLU A 246 -3.15 40.88 17.25
N GLN A 247 -2.02 41.57 17.11
CA GLN A 247 -1.25 41.54 15.87
C GLN A 247 -0.56 40.18 15.70
N LEU A 248 -0.45 39.72 14.43
CA LEU A 248 0.35 38.55 14.10
C LEU A 248 1.81 38.72 14.54
N PRO A 249 2.48 37.66 15.01
CA PRO A 249 3.92 37.64 15.20
C PRO A 249 4.69 38.10 13.96
N GLU A 250 5.85 38.73 14.15
CA GLU A 250 6.68 39.26 13.05
C GLU A 250 7.00 38.22 11.95
N GLU A 251 7.15 36.98 12.37
CA GLU A 251 7.40 35.85 11.44
C GLU A 251 6.24 35.59 10.47
N TYR A 252 5.01 36.05 10.79
CA TYR A 252 3.82 35.93 9.93
C TYR A 252 3.38 37.27 9.34
N SER A 253 4.23 38.30 9.36
CA SER A 253 3.89 39.65 8.88
C SER A 253 3.47 39.72 7.41
N GLU A 254 3.85 38.70 6.58
CA GLU A 254 3.43 38.61 5.18
C GLU A 254 2.02 38.00 4.98
N TYR A 255 1.40 37.52 6.07
CA TYR A 255 0.10 36.86 5.99
C TYR A 255 -1.02 37.86 6.35
N THR A 256 -2.13 37.74 5.65
CA THR A 256 -3.30 38.62 5.86
C THR A 256 -4.48 37.81 6.40
N PHE A 257 -5.27 38.46 7.25
CA PHE A 257 -6.49 37.94 7.81
C PHE A 257 -7.53 37.66 6.74
N THR A 258 -8.20 36.48 6.79
CA THR A 258 -9.23 36.10 5.80
C THR A 258 -10.65 36.20 6.32
N GLY A 259 -10.87 36.21 7.65
CA GLY A 259 -12.17 36.07 8.28
C GLY A 259 -12.76 34.67 8.30
N ILE A 260 -11.99 33.67 7.92
CA ILE A 260 -12.42 32.26 7.75
C ILE A 260 -11.79 31.43 8.87
N LYS A 261 -12.53 30.46 9.44
CA LYS A 261 -11.96 29.47 10.33
C LYS A 261 -11.03 28.54 9.54
N TYR A 262 -9.86 28.22 10.13
CA TYR A 262 -8.94 27.28 9.49
C TYR A 262 -9.57 25.89 9.31
N SER A 263 -10.39 25.43 10.25
CA SER A 263 -11.11 24.16 10.14
C SER A 263 -12.01 24.09 8.90
N ASP A 264 -12.71 25.18 8.56
CA ASP A 264 -13.60 25.22 7.40
C ASP A 264 -12.82 25.09 6.09
N PHE A 265 -11.63 25.70 6.02
CA PHE A 265 -10.69 25.58 4.92
C PHE A 265 -10.12 24.15 4.84
N GLU A 266 -9.64 23.60 5.96
CA GLU A 266 -9.10 22.25 6.06
C GLU A 266 -10.15 21.20 5.65
N ASP A 267 -11.37 21.31 6.15
CA ASP A 267 -12.49 20.43 5.80
C ASP A 267 -12.88 20.50 4.31
N ALA A 268 -12.75 21.67 3.70
CA ALA A 268 -13.00 21.83 2.27
C ALA A 268 -11.93 21.15 1.42
N MET A 269 -10.66 21.29 1.81
CA MET A 269 -9.51 20.78 1.04
C MET A 269 -9.24 19.30 1.28
N THR A 270 -9.46 18.80 2.50
CA THR A 270 -9.23 17.37 2.83
C THR A 270 -10.20 16.40 2.19
N LYS A 271 -11.24 16.91 1.54
CA LYS A 271 -12.07 16.11 0.60
C LYS A 271 -11.30 15.63 -0.63
N TYR A 272 -10.17 16.25 -0.95
CA TYR A 272 -9.39 16.01 -2.17
C TYR A 272 -7.96 15.57 -1.90
N MET A 273 -7.40 15.92 -0.73
CA MET A 273 -6.03 15.60 -0.37
C MET A 273 -5.87 15.39 1.14
N THR A 274 -4.81 14.70 1.56
CA THR A 274 -4.49 14.55 2.98
C THR A 274 -4.02 15.87 3.60
N THR A 275 -4.09 15.98 4.92
CA THR A 275 -3.59 17.15 5.66
C THR A 275 -2.11 17.41 5.40
N ASP A 276 -1.31 16.36 5.20
CA ASP A 276 0.13 16.51 4.89
C ASP A 276 0.36 17.11 3.51
N VAL A 277 -0.38 16.64 2.50
CA VAL A 277 -0.35 17.25 1.15
C VAL A 277 -0.85 18.69 1.21
N LEU A 278 -1.92 18.95 1.97
CA LEU A 278 -2.43 20.31 2.15
C LEU A 278 -1.37 21.25 2.73
N LYS A 279 -0.68 20.85 3.80
CA LYS A 279 0.36 21.66 4.43
C LYS A 279 1.56 21.91 3.52
N ASN A 280 1.97 20.88 2.76
CA ASN A 280 3.14 20.98 1.89
C ASN A 280 2.87 21.80 0.63
N GLU A 281 1.74 21.53 -0.04
CA GLU A 281 1.40 22.15 -1.32
C GLU A 281 0.73 23.51 -1.20
N PHE A 282 0.17 23.85 -0.02
CA PHE A 282 -0.58 25.07 0.23
C PHE A 282 -0.03 25.84 1.45
N SER A 283 1.30 25.89 1.55
CA SER A 283 2.01 26.58 2.65
C SER A 283 1.76 28.09 2.73
N GLU A 284 1.15 28.67 1.71
CA GLU A 284 0.67 30.05 1.70
C GLU A 284 -0.57 30.28 2.60
N PHE A 285 -1.13 29.21 3.15
CA PHE A 285 -2.27 29.23 4.07
C PHE A 285 -1.85 28.67 5.43
N ILE A 286 -2.00 29.46 6.48
CA ILE A 286 -1.61 29.04 7.82
C ILE A 286 -2.78 29.10 8.80
N ASN A 287 -2.69 28.26 9.83
CA ASN A 287 -3.54 28.31 10.99
C ASN A 287 -2.87 29.13 12.09
N TYR A 288 -3.48 30.24 12.46
CA TYR A 288 -3.07 30.98 13.64
C TYR A 288 -4.28 31.18 14.55
N ASN A 289 -4.23 30.58 15.74
CA ASN A 289 -5.32 30.59 16.74
C ASN A 289 -6.71 30.17 16.20
N GLY A 290 -6.72 29.12 15.30
CA GLY A 290 -7.96 28.61 14.70
C GLY A 290 -8.49 29.44 13.52
N VAL A 291 -7.81 30.52 13.16
CA VAL A 291 -8.15 31.39 12.04
C VAL A 291 -7.25 31.13 10.84
N LEU A 292 -7.83 31.18 9.65
CA LEU A 292 -7.09 31.11 8.41
C LEU A 292 -6.46 32.43 8.05
N TYR A 293 -5.16 32.43 7.89
CA TYR A 293 -4.41 33.54 7.30
C TYR A 293 -3.79 33.08 5.99
N MET A 294 -3.64 34.00 5.04
CA MET A 294 -3.04 33.70 3.75
C MET A 294 -1.96 34.68 3.37
N LYS A 295 -0.91 34.19 2.75
CA LYS A 295 0.05 35.02 2.04
C LYS A 295 -0.51 35.34 0.65
N ASP A 296 -0.63 36.62 0.32
CA ASP A 296 -1.13 37.04 -1.00
C ASP A 296 -0.07 36.80 -2.05
N VAL A 297 -0.21 35.71 -2.76
CA VAL A 297 0.67 35.36 -3.89
C VAL A 297 -0.10 35.62 -5.16
N THR A 298 0.45 36.45 -6.00
CA THR A 298 -0.06 36.67 -7.36
C THR A 298 0.88 36.01 -8.35
N GLY A 299 0.36 35.18 -9.19
CA GLY A 299 1.13 34.49 -10.21
C GLY A 299 0.38 34.43 -11.54
N LYS A 300 0.98 33.76 -12.50
CA LYS A 300 0.31 33.41 -13.74
C LYS A 300 -0.25 31.99 -13.61
N GLN A 301 -1.52 31.81 -13.96
CA GLN A 301 -2.09 30.47 -14.07
C GLN A 301 -1.19 29.59 -14.94
N SER A 302 -1.07 28.33 -14.58
CA SER A 302 -0.29 27.36 -15.33
C SER A 302 -0.88 27.17 -16.74
N ASP A 303 -0.03 27.25 -17.75
CA ASP A 303 -0.38 26.90 -19.13
C ASP A 303 -0.34 25.37 -19.38
N TYR A 304 -0.10 24.59 -18.33
CA TYR A 304 -0.05 23.12 -18.40
C TYR A 304 -1.40 22.50 -18.14
N MET A 305 -1.80 21.56 -19.01
CA MET A 305 -3.01 20.76 -18.88
C MET A 305 -2.66 19.29 -18.80
N ILE A 306 -3.45 18.53 -18.02
CA ILE A 306 -3.29 17.08 -17.96
C ILE A 306 -3.61 16.50 -19.35
N ASN A 307 -2.64 15.82 -19.93
CA ASN A 307 -2.72 15.12 -21.21
C ASN A 307 -2.98 13.62 -21.02
N GLN A 308 -2.31 13.02 -20.04
CA GLN A 308 -2.43 11.59 -19.76
C GLN A 308 -2.33 11.29 -18.27
N ILE A 309 -3.09 10.29 -17.82
CA ILE A 309 -3.04 9.70 -16.48
C ILE A 309 -2.76 8.21 -16.66
N THR A 310 -1.68 7.71 -16.07
CA THR A 310 -1.27 6.30 -16.21
C THR A 310 -1.04 5.69 -14.83
N GLU A 311 -1.74 4.60 -14.51
CA GLU A 311 -1.49 3.84 -13.28
C GLU A 311 -0.08 3.23 -13.32
N LYS A 312 0.74 3.51 -12.30
CA LYS A 312 2.13 3.01 -12.18
C LYS A 312 2.26 1.85 -11.22
N SER A 313 1.69 2.00 -10.04
CA SER A 313 1.80 0.98 -8.99
C SER A 313 0.61 1.04 -8.05
N ILE A 314 0.27 -0.13 -7.50
CA ILE A 314 -0.69 -0.29 -6.42
C ILE A 314 0.09 -0.74 -5.19
N LYS A 315 -0.14 -0.07 -4.09
CA LYS A 315 0.32 -0.45 -2.76
C LYS A 315 -0.90 -0.76 -1.88
N CYS A 316 -0.66 -1.20 -0.64
CA CYS A 316 -1.70 -1.71 0.25
C CYS A 316 -3.00 -0.86 0.24
N ASN A 317 -2.90 0.43 0.54
CA ASN A 317 -4.05 1.35 0.54
C ASN A 317 -3.87 2.55 -0.39
N GLU A 318 -2.88 2.48 -1.28
CA GLU A 318 -2.47 3.59 -2.13
C GLU A 318 -2.22 3.11 -3.56
N THR A 319 -2.58 3.95 -4.52
CA THR A 319 -2.29 3.74 -5.93
C THR A 319 -1.58 4.97 -6.48
N THR A 320 -0.43 4.77 -7.12
CA THR A 320 0.35 5.86 -7.73
C THR A 320 0.06 5.95 -9.22
N TYR A 321 -0.21 7.17 -9.66
CA TYR A 321 -0.44 7.52 -11.06
C TYR A 321 0.67 8.46 -11.54
N GLU A 322 1.21 8.22 -12.72
CA GLU A 322 2.00 9.20 -13.45
C GLU A 322 1.05 10.11 -14.21
N ILE A 323 1.16 11.39 -13.97
CA ILE A 323 0.42 12.43 -14.66
C ILE A 323 1.35 13.11 -15.65
N GLU A 324 0.97 13.07 -16.90
CA GLU A 324 1.65 13.82 -17.94
C GLU A 324 0.89 15.11 -18.21
N LYS A 325 1.55 16.26 -18.02
CA LYS A 325 0.99 17.58 -18.28
C LYS A 325 1.70 18.20 -19.47
N GLN A 326 0.96 18.70 -20.43
CA GLN A 326 1.52 19.37 -21.61
C GLN A 326 1.25 20.87 -21.56
N ASN A 327 2.30 21.64 -21.82
CA ASN A 327 2.18 23.08 -21.98
C ASN A 327 1.51 23.41 -23.33
N MET A 328 0.42 24.16 -23.27
CA MET A 328 -0.42 24.45 -24.44
C MET A 328 0.26 25.42 -25.44
N ASN A 329 1.28 26.17 -25.02
CA ASN A 329 1.95 27.16 -25.86
C ASN A 329 3.18 26.61 -26.59
N ASN A 330 3.94 25.71 -25.95
CA ASN A 330 5.23 25.23 -26.48
C ASN A 330 5.36 23.71 -26.51
N PHE A 331 4.30 22.98 -26.13
CA PHE A 331 4.23 21.52 -26.13
C PHE A 331 5.26 20.79 -25.24
N ILE A 332 5.89 21.51 -24.33
CA ILE A 332 6.77 20.88 -23.32
C ILE A 332 5.92 20.03 -22.40
N THR A 333 6.36 18.80 -22.15
CA THR A 333 5.71 17.85 -21.28
C THR A 333 6.40 17.81 -19.91
N LEU A 334 5.62 17.85 -18.84
CA LEU A 334 6.04 17.60 -17.48
C LEU A 334 5.41 16.31 -16.98
N LYS A 335 6.18 15.53 -16.21
CA LYS A 335 5.70 14.33 -15.54
C LYS A 335 5.71 14.53 -14.03
N GLN A 336 4.66 14.04 -13.38
CA GLN A 336 4.47 14.12 -11.95
C GLN A 336 3.84 12.82 -11.46
N ASN A 337 4.29 12.29 -10.33
CA ASN A 337 3.64 11.15 -9.70
C ASN A 337 2.67 11.64 -8.62
N ILE A 338 1.43 11.19 -8.69
CA ILE A 338 0.40 11.47 -7.69
C ILE A 338 -0.05 10.15 -7.09
N THR A 339 0.06 10.03 -5.78
CA THR A 339 -0.43 8.85 -5.05
C THR A 339 -1.80 9.16 -4.46
N LEU A 340 -2.76 8.29 -4.73
CA LEU A 340 -4.11 8.34 -4.20
C LEU A 340 -4.29 7.32 -3.09
N LYS A 341 -4.91 7.73 -2.00
CA LYS A 341 -5.39 6.87 -0.92
C LYS A 341 -6.90 6.69 -1.05
N TYR A 342 -7.34 5.43 -0.99
CA TYR A 342 -8.75 5.09 -1.10
C TYR A 342 -9.21 4.36 0.16
N ALA A 343 -10.25 4.86 0.79
CA ALA A 343 -10.88 4.22 1.94
C ALA A 343 -12.36 4.61 2.04
N ASN A 344 -13.21 3.65 2.32
CA ASN A 344 -14.65 3.86 2.55
C ASN A 344 -15.35 4.65 1.43
N GLY A 345 -15.02 4.36 0.17
CA GLY A 345 -15.60 5.05 -0.98
C GLY A 345 -15.05 6.46 -1.24
N THR A 346 -14.08 6.92 -0.44
CA THR A 346 -13.44 8.24 -0.57
C THR A 346 -12.04 8.09 -1.12
N CYS A 347 -11.70 8.93 -2.10
CA CYS A 347 -10.39 8.96 -2.74
C CYS A 347 -9.77 10.35 -2.57
N VAL A 348 -8.55 10.39 -2.03
CA VAL A 348 -7.81 11.64 -1.80
C VAL A 348 -6.36 11.51 -2.24
N VAL A 349 -5.73 12.64 -2.62
CA VAL A 349 -4.29 12.69 -2.90
C VAL A 349 -3.53 12.57 -1.57
N SER A 350 -2.65 11.58 -1.45
CA SER A 350 -1.86 11.30 -0.25
C SER A 350 -0.38 11.64 -0.40
N ASN A 351 0.14 11.71 -1.63
CA ASN A 351 1.52 12.14 -1.91
C ASN A 351 1.63 12.70 -3.33
N VAL A 352 2.60 13.59 -3.51
CA VAL A 352 2.92 14.22 -4.80
C VAL A 352 4.44 14.28 -4.95
N GLU A 353 4.96 13.77 -6.08
CA GLU A 353 6.38 13.77 -6.43
C GLU A 353 6.58 14.34 -7.84
N SER A 354 7.46 15.29 -7.97
CA SER A 354 7.78 16.00 -9.23
C SER A 354 9.01 15.42 -9.88
#